data_22b6b0475766b82fcd727386153eab7a
#
_entry.id   22b6b0475766b82fcd727386153eab7a
#
_cell.length_a   1.000
_cell.length_b   1.000
_cell.length_c   1.000
_cell.angle_alpha   90.00
_cell.angle_beta   90.00
_cell.angle_gamma   90.00
#
_symmetry.space_group_name_H-M   'P 1'
#
loop_
_entity.id
_entity.type
_entity.pdbx_description
1 polymer ?
#
loop_
_entity_poly.entity_id
_entity_poly.type
_entity_poly.pdbx_seq_one_letter_code
_entity_poly.pdbx_strand_id
1 'polypeptide(L)'
;SLAFYLIFVNYVIYYFYPLSTPLPNHFPWNYTLTASIATVILIPSIYLMYRGVKDAGEETLTPKKEHTLYGGIYETVRHPQALGEVWVALIIALYLNSPLLALISLFYFPAFYYFCIAEERDLVIRYGQDYIEYRNRTPMFIPRRKSAEPSESTLSNDEILG
;
A
#
# COMPACT_ATOMS: atom_id res chain seq x y z
N SER A 1 -10.81 -3.94 5.03
CA SER A 1 -10.17 -3.19 6.09
C SER A 1 -11.12 -2.12 6.65
N LEU A 2 -11.04 -1.83 7.94
CA LEU A 2 -11.83 -0.78 8.60
C LEU A 2 -11.59 0.59 7.96
N ALA A 3 -10.35 0.85 7.54
CA ALA A 3 -9.96 2.09 6.87
C ALA A 3 -10.75 2.31 5.58
N PHE A 4 -10.90 1.27 4.74
CA PHE A 4 -11.69 1.34 3.52
C PHE A 4 -13.15 1.68 3.81
N TYR A 5 -13.75 1.05 4.82
CA TYR A 5 -15.13 1.32 5.23
C TYR A 5 -15.32 2.78 5.69
N LEU A 6 -14.39 3.29 6.51
CA LEU A 6 -14.42 4.67 6.98
C LEU A 6 -14.28 5.67 5.84
N ILE A 7 -13.40 5.42 4.87
CA ILE A 7 -13.27 6.24 3.66
C ILE A 7 -14.60 6.26 2.92
N PHE A 8 -15.16 5.09 2.62
CA PHE A 8 -16.42 4.97 1.89
C PHE A 8 -17.57 5.72 2.59
N VAL A 9 -17.74 5.52 3.90
CA VAL A 9 -18.79 6.20 4.69
C VAL A 9 -18.62 7.72 4.65
N ASN A 10 -17.39 8.23 4.80
CA ASN A 10 -17.13 9.67 4.71
C ASN A 10 -17.53 10.25 3.35
N TYR A 11 -17.26 9.55 2.25
CA TYR A 11 -17.60 10.00 0.91
C TYR A 11 -19.10 9.95 0.65
N VAL A 12 -19.81 8.93 1.17
CA VAL A 12 -21.28 8.86 1.11
C VAL A 12 -21.90 10.02 1.89
N ILE A 13 -21.41 10.29 3.10
CA ILE A 13 -21.89 11.42 3.91
C ILE A 13 -21.68 12.74 3.15
N TYR A 14 -20.48 12.96 2.61
CA TYR A 14 -20.18 14.18 1.86
C TYR A 14 -21.06 14.34 0.62
N TYR A 15 -21.37 13.26 -0.08
CA TYR A 15 -22.23 13.30 -1.26
C TYR A 15 -23.63 13.83 -0.94
N PHE A 16 -24.21 13.44 0.21
CA PHE A 16 -25.53 13.89 0.65
C PHE A 16 -25.49 15.23 1.41
N TYR A 17 -24.39 15.54 2.07
CA TYR A 17 -24.21 16.74 2.89
C TYR A 17 -22.90 17.45 2.52
N PRO A 18 -22.84 18.07 1.32
CA PRO A 18 -21.64 18.75 0.87
C PRO A 18 -21.31 19.93 1.78
N LEU A 19 -20.04 20.00 2.20
CA LEU A 19 -19.54 21.12 3.01
C LEU A 19 -19.44 22.38 2.15
N SER A 20 -19.97 23.49 2.62
CA SER A 20 -19.73 24.80 2.04
C SER A 20 -18.27 25.20 2.26
N THR A 21 -17.52 25.32 1.19
CA THR A 21 -16.10 25.69 1.23
C THR A 21 -15.81 26.77 0.19
N PRO A 22 -14.74 27.56 0.37
CA PRO A 22 -14.29 28.51 -0.65
C PRO A 22 -13.66 27.85 -1.90
N LEU A 23 -13.49 26.54 -1.88
CA LEU A 23 -12.96 25.78 -3.01
C LEU A 23 -14.01 25.63 -4.11
N PRO A 24 -13.61 25.60 -5.39
CA PRO A 24 -14.51 25.31 -6.49
C PRO A 24 -15.11 23.92 -6.35
N ASN A 25 -16.37 23.76 -6.74
CA ASN A 25 -17.08 22.48 -6.67
C ASN A 25 -16.48 21.41 -7.60
N HIS A 26 -15.83 21.85 -8.68
CA HIS A 26 -15.23 20.97 -9.69
C HIS A 26 -13.81 21.47 -10.05
N PHE A 27 -12.99 20.59 -10.56
CA PHE A 27 -11.71 20.97 -11.12
C PHE A 27 -11.88 21.91 -12.34
N PRO A 28 -10.97 22.86 -12.54
CA PRO A 28 -11.10 23.88 -13.61
C PRO A 28 -10.85 23.34 -15.03
N TRP A 29 -10.46 22.08 -15.15
CA TRP A 29 -10.18 21.41 -16.42
C TRP A 29 -11.27 20.42 -16.82
N ASN A 30 -11.14 19.82 -18.00
CA ASN A 30 -12.11 18.86 -18.54
C ASN A 30 -12.18 17.62 -17.64
N TYR A 31 -13.39 17.18 -17.33
CA TYR A 31 -13.69 15.94 -16.59
C TYR A 31 -12.98 14.70 -17.15
N THR A 32 -12.85 14.60 -18.47
CA THR A 32 -12.15 13.48 -19.11
C THR A 32 -10.70 13.35 -18.62
N LEU A 33 -10.01 14.47 -18.39
CA LEU A 33 -8.65 14.45 -17.84
C LEU A 33 -8.64 13.90 -16.41
N THR A 34 -9.57 14.34 -15.55
CA THR A 34 -9.69 13.87 -14.17
C THR A 34 -9.98 12.36 -14.12
N ALA A 35 -10.94 11.90 -14.93
CA ALA A 35 -11.31 10.50 -15.03
C ALA A 35 -10.16 9.64 -15.58
N SER A 36 -9.41 10.16 -16.56
CA SER A 36 -8.23 9.46 -17.09
C SER A 36 -7.14 9.29 -16.04
N ILE A 37 -6.83 10.34 -15.27
CA ILE A 37 -5.86 10.27 -14.16
C ILE A 37 -6.33 9.26 -13.12
N ALA A 38 -7.61 9.30 -12.73
CA ALA A 38 -8.19 8.34 -11.80
C ALA A 38 -8.03 6.90 -12.28
N THR A 39 -8.30 6.63 -13.56
CA THR A 39 -8.17 5.30 -14.17
C THR A 39 -6.72 4.82 -14.18
N VAL A 40 -5.76 5.69 -14.51
CA VAL A 40 -4.33 5.34 -14.50
C VAL A 40 -3.85 4.95 -13.11
N ILE A 41 -4.33 5.63 -12.05
CA ILE A 41 -4.00 5.30 -10.66
C ILE A 41 -4.75 4.04 -10.20
N LEU A 42 -5.99 3.84 -10.65
CA LEU A 42 -6.84 2.71 -10.26
C LEU A 42 -6.24 1.36 -10.62
N ILE A 43 -5.66 1.23 -11.82
CA ILE A 43 -5.12 -0.04 -12.32
C ILE A 43 -4.04 -0.62 -11.39
N PRO A 44 -2.94 0.11 -11.08
CA PRO A 44 -1.94 -0.41 -10.15
C PRO A 44 -2.48 -0.57 -8.73
N SER A 45 -3.42 0.27 -8.27
CA SER A 45 -4.04 0.16 -6.95
C SER A 45 -4.80 -1.16 -6.81
N ILE A 46 -5.67 -1.49 -7.76
CA ILE A 46 -6.40 -2.78 -7.77
C ILE A 46 -5.42 -3.96 -7.84
N TYR A 47 -4.40 -3.87 -8.68
CA TYR A 47 -3.39 -4.93 -8.79
C TYR A 47 -2.69 -5.19 -7.45
N LEU A 48 -2.24 -4.14 -6.76
CA LEU A 48 -1.56 -4.25 -5.46
C LEU A 48 -2.49 -4.80 -4.37
N MET A 49 -3.74 -4.33 -4.32
CA MET A 49 -4.75 -4.85 -3.39
C MET A 49 -5.04 -6.32 -3.64
N TYR A 50 -5.28 -6.70 -4.91
CA TYR A 50 -5.55 -8.08 -5.28
C TYR A 50 -4.38 -9.01 -4.95
N ARG A 51 -3.16 -8.62 -5.33
CA ARG A 51 -1.96 -9.40 -5.03
C ARG A 51 -1.69 -9.48 -3.53
N GLY A 52 -1.90 -8.37 -2.81
CA GLY A 52 -1.77 -8.35 -1.35
C GLY A 52 -2.70 -9.34 -0.68
N VAL A 53 -3.98 -9.35 -1.03
CA VAL A 53 -4.95 -10.30 -0.46
C VAL A 53 -4.65 -11.75 -0.89
N LYS A 54 -4.37 -11.96 -2.18
CA LYS A 54 -4.10 -13.31 -2.71
C LYS A 54 -2.85 -13.94 -2.10
N ASP A 55 -1.76 -13.17 -2.03
CA ASP A 55 -0.46 -13.69 -1.60
C ASP A 55 -0.37 -13.78 -0.05
N ALA A 56 -1.19 -13.03 0.70
CA ALA A 56 -1.33 -13.18 2.14
C ALA A 56 -2.16 -14.45 2.51
N GLY A 57 -2.97 -14.96 1.61
CA GLY A 57 -3.76 -16.16 1.80
C GLY A 57 -4.67 -16.11 3.04
N GLU A 58 -4.67 -17.16 3.85
CA GLU A 58 -5.51 -17.26 5.05
C GLU A 58 -5.16 -16.25 6.15
N GLU A 59 -3.93 -15.71 6.17
CA GLU A 59 -3.51 -14.70 7.15
C GLU A 59 -4.37 -13.43 7.09
N THR A 60 -4.90 -13.10 5.90
CA THR A 60 -5.82 -11.96 5.74
C THR A 60 -7.15 -12.14 6.46
N LEU A 61 -7.63 -13.37 6.56
CA LEU A 61 -8.94 -13.72 7.10
C LEU A 61 -8.88 -14.23 8.53
N THR A 62 -7.89 -15.08 8.84
CA THR A 62 -7.72 -15.74 10.13
C THR A 62 -6.25 -15.78 10.54
N PRO A 63 -5.71 -14.68 11.11
CA PRO A 63 -4.33 -14.63 11.55
C PRO A 63 -3.98 -15.72 12.56
N LYS A 64 -2.97 -16.56 12.27
CA LYS A 64 -2.49 -17.64 13.16
C LYS A 64 -0.97 -17.58 13.29
N LYS A 65 -0.45 -17.94 14.46
CA LYS A 65 1.01 -17.98 14.73
C LYS A 65 1.78 -18.98 13.87
N GLU A 66 1.11 -19.95 13.27
CA GLU A 66 1.70 -21.05 12.51
C GLU A 66 1.83 -20.74 11.00
N HIS A 67 1.32 -19.57 10.55
CA HIS A 67 1.41 -19.21 9.15
C HIS A 67 2.84 -18.79 8.80
N THR A 68 3.36 -19.36 7.70
CA THR A 68 4.63 -18.92 7.12
C THR A 68 4.47 -17.50 6.58
N LEU A 69 5.26 -16.60 7.14
CA LEU A 69 5.27 -15.19 6.77
C LEU A 69 5.77 -15.01 5.32
N TYR A 70 4.81 -14.70 4.42
CA TYR A 70 5.01 -13.83 3.28
C TYR A 70 5.82 -14.38 2.10
N GLY A 71 5.09 -15.06 1.21
CA GLY A 71 5.51 -15.29 -0.17
C GLY A 71 4.98 -14.24 -1.16
N GLY A 72 5.37 -14.34 -2.43
CA GLY A 72 4.83 -13.52 -3.50
C GLY A 72 5.18 -12.04 -3.37
N ILE A 73 4.19 -11.16 -3.46
CA ILE A 73 4.41 -9.71 -3.43
C ILE A 73 5.01 -9.21 -2.11
N TYR A 74 4.80 -9.94 -1.00
CA TYR A 74 5.35 -9.61 0.31
C TYR A 74 6.87 -9.80 0.42
N GLU A 75 7.49 -10.49 -0.52
CA GLU A 75 8.97 -10.52 -0.63
C GLU A 75 9.53 -9.20 -1.17
N THR A 76 8.68 -8.42 -1.84
CA THR A 76 9.08 -7.16 -2.49
C THR A 76 8.80 -5.96 -1.61
N VAL A 77 7.61 -5.91 -0.99
CA VAL A 77 7.18 -4.86 -0.05
C VAL A 77 6.32 -5.47 1.05
N ARG A 78 6.39 -4.90 2.26
CA ARG A 78 5.67 -5.44 3.43
C ARG A 78 4.18 -5.13 3.45
N HIS A 79 3.75 -4.01 2.87
CA HIS A 79 2.36 -3.55 2.90
C HIS A 79 1.78 -3.29 1.49
N PRO A 80 1.74 -4.32 0.62
CA PRO A 80 1.25 -4.14 -0.76
C PRO A 80 -0.23 -3.75 -0.81
N GLN A 81 -1.06 -4.32 0.08
CA GLN A 81 -2.48 -4.00 0.17
C GLN A 81 -2.69 -2.54 0.58
N ALA A 82 -2.03 -2.08 1.64
CA ALA A 82 -2.12 -0.69 2.10
C ALA A 82 -1.62 0.30 1.03
N LEU A 83 -0.57 -0.08 0.28
CA LEU A 83 -0.05 0.71 -0.82
C LEU A 83 -1.07 0.87 -1.97
N GLY A 84 -1.93 -0.11 -2.20
CA GLY A 84 -3.07 0.00 -3.12
C GLY A 84 -4.23 0.80 -2.53
N GLU A 85 -4.61 0.51 -1.27
CA GLU A 85 -5.77 1.11 -0.61
C GLU A 85 -5.63 2.62 -0.40
N VAL A 86 -4.44 3.14 -0.13
CA VAL A 86 -4.23 4.57 0.16
C VAL A 86 -4.66 5.50 -0.97
N TRP A 87 -4.65 5.01 -2.22
CA TRP A 87 -5.06 5.77 -3.39
C TRP A 87 -6.57 5.81 -3.61
N VAL A 88 -7.33 4.90 -3.00
CA VAL A 88 -8.78 4.76 -3.25
C VAL A 88 -9.55 6.04 -2.97
N ALA A 89 -9.21 6.73 -1.89
CA ALA A 89 -9.83 8.02 -1.56
C ALA A 89 -9.60 9.07 -2.65
N LEU A 90 -8.37 9.19 -3.15
CA LEU A 90 -8.04 10.11 -4.24
C LEU A 90 -8.74 9.71 -5.55
N ILE A 91 -8.77 8.43 -5.89
CA ILE A 91 -9.43 7.92 -7.08
C ILE A 91 -10.92 8.28 -7.07
N ILE A 92 -11.61 8.06 -5.95
CA ILE A 92 -13.02 8.41 -5.79
C ILE A 92 -13.21 9.93 -5.92
N ALA A 93 -12.35 10.73 -5.29
CA ALA A 93 -12.40 12.19 -5.36
C ALA A 93 -12.25 12.70 -6.80
N LEU A 94 -11.36 12.09 -7.58
CA LEU A 94 -11.15 12.42 -8.98
C LEU A 94 -12.34 12.03 -9.85
N TYR A 95 -12.95 10.86 -9.66
CA TYR A 95 -14.18 10.46 -10.36
C TYR A 95 -15.38 11.32 -10.00
N LEU A 96 -15.48 11.78 -8.74
CA LEU A 96 -16.50 12.74 -8.31
C LEU A 96 -16.18 14.17 -8.76
N ASN A 97 -15.03 14.38 -9.40
CA ASN A 97 -14.56 15.70 -9.86
C ASN A 97 -14.51 16.75 -8.74
N SER A 98 -14.16 16.34 -7.51
CA SER A 98 -14.20 17.19 -6.32
C SER A 98 -12.80 17.56 -5.82
N PRO A 99 -12.37 18.83 -5.99
CA PRO A 99 -11.09 19.33 -5.45
C PRO A 99 -11.00 19.21 -3.93
N LEU A 100 -12.11 19.43 -3.21
CA LEU A 100 -12.15 19.31 -1.75
C LEU A 100 -11.86 17.88 -1.30
N LEU A 101 -12.53 16.89 -1.90
CA LEU A 101 -12.30 15.49 -1.57
C LEU A 101 -10.88 15.05 -1.92
N ALA A 102 -10.32 15.55 -3.04
CA ALA A 102 -8.93 15.29 -3.41
C ALA A 102 -7.96 15.86 -2.37
N LEU A 103 -8.21 17.06 -1.87
CA LEU A 103 -7.40 17.65 -0.79
C LEU A 103 -7.51 16.82 0.51
N ILE A 104 -8.72 16.42 0.89
CA ILE A 104 -8.96 15.57 2.07
C ILE A 104 -8.25 14.22 1.91
N SER A 105 -8.21 13.66 0.69
CA SER A 105 -7.57 12.37 0.45
C SER A 105 -6.07 12.36 0.78
N LEU A 106 -5.40 13.51 0.77
CA LEU A 106 -3.99 13.61 1.14
C LEU A 106 -3.73 13.27 2.61
N PHE A 107 -4.72 13.48 3.48
CA PHE A 107 -4.60 13.11 4.90
C PHE A 107 -4.64 11.59 5.14
N TYR A 108 -5.10 10.80 4.16
CA TYR A 108 -5.07 9.34 4.28
C TYR A 108 -3.65 8.77 4.15
N PHE A 109 -2.73 9.44 3.44
CA PHE A 109 -1.34 8.96 3.31
C PHE A 109 -0.63 8.82 4.67
N PRO A 110 -0.54 9.87 5.52
CA PRO A 110 0.03 9.71 6.84
C PRO A 110 -0.79 8.77 7.73
N ALA A 111 -2.12 8.74 7.61
CA ALA A 111 -2.96 7.82 8.37
C ALA A 111 -2.62 6.36 8.04
N PHE A 112 -2.55 5.98 6.76
CA PHE A 112 -2.16 4.64 6.34
C PHE A 112 -0.74 4.27 6.78
N TYR A 113 0.19 5.22 6.74
CA TYR A 113 1.54 5.00 7.27
C TYR A 113 1.53 4.61 8.75
N TYR A 114 0.76 5.33 9.59
CA TYR A 114 0.61 4.99 11.00
C TYR A 114 -0.13 3.67 11.23
N PHE A 115 -1.12 3.34 10.40
CA PHE A 115 -1.76 2.02 10.44
C PHE A 115 -0.77 0.90 10.18
N CYS A 116 0.08 1.03 9.16
CA CYS A 116 1.12 0.04 8.87
C CYS A 116 2.11 -0.11 10.03
N ILE A 117 2.51 1.00 10.68
CA ILE A 117 3.38 0.93 11.88
C ILE A 117 2.68 0.19 13.03
N ALA A 118 1.39 0.46 13.25
CA ALA A 118 0.64 -0.20 14.31
C ALA A 118 0.49 -1.71 14.03
N GLU A 119 0.22 -2.08 12.78
CA GLU A 119 0.18 -3.47 12.34
C GLU A 119 1.54 -4.16 12.53
N GLU A 120 2.65 -3.51 12.16
CA GLU A 120 3.99 -4.08 12.36
C GLU A 120 4.31 -4.33 13.85
N ARG A 121 3.84 -3.46 14.76
CA ARG A 121 4.01 -3.68 16.20
C ARG A 121 3.27 -4.93 16.67
N ASP A 122 2.05 -5.12 16.19
CA ASP A 122 1.26 -6.32 16.50
C ASP A 122 1.91 -7.59 15.92
N LEU A 123 2.45 -7.51 14.69
CA LEU A 123 3.17 -8.61 14.06
C LEU A 123 4.46 -8.98 14.81
N VAL A 124 5.19 -7.99 15.34
CA VAL A 124 6.36 -8.24 16.21
C VAL A 124 5.93 -8.96 17.50
N ILE A 125 4.81 -8.58 18.10
CA ILE A 125 4.30 -9.25 19.31
C ILE A 125 3.91 -10.70 19.02
N ARG A 126 3.29 -10.96 17.85
CA ARG A 126 2.82 -12.30 17.48
C ARG A 126 3.92 -13.23 17.00
N TYR A 127 4.84 -12.75 16.17
CA TYR A 127 5.85 -13.55 15.47
C TYR A 127 7.29 -13.36 15.99
N GLY A 128 7.52 -12.35 16.84
CA GLY A 128 8.81 -12.15 17.48
C GLY A 128 9.97 -11.90 16.51
N GLN A 129 11.05 -12.68 16.70
CA GLN A 129 12.29 -12.52 15.95
C GLN A 129 12.13 -12.78 14.44
N ASP A 130 11.29 -13.72 14.06
CA ASP A 130 11.05 -14.07 12.65
C ASP A 130 10.52 -12.86 11.85
N TYR A 131 9.59 -12.10 12.47
CA TYR A 131 9.09 -10.88 11.84
C TYR A 131 10.14 -9.77 11.79
N ILE A 132 10.98 -9.64 12.81
CA ILE A 132 12.07 -8.65 12.84
C ILE A 132 13.06 -8.91 11.69
N GLU A 133 13.43 -10.16 11.45
CA GLU A 133 14.30 -10.55 10.34
C GLU A 133 13.66 -10.25 8.98
N TYR A 134 12.38 -10.62 8.82
CA TYR A 134 11.61 -10.26 7.63
C TYR A 134 11.58 -8.76 7.39
N ARG A 135 11.28 -7.96 8.43
CA ARG A 135 11.23 -6.49 8.36
C ARG A 135 12.57 -5.87 7.96
N ASN A 136 13.68 -6.44 8.38
CA ASN A 136 15.01 -5.93 8.05
C ASN A 136 15.40 -6.15 6.58
N ARG A 137 14.94 -7.25 5.98
CA ARG A 137 15.24 -7.57 4.57
C ARG A 137 14.25 -7.01 3.57
N THR A 138 12.98 -6.80 3.97
CA THR A 138 11.92 -6.36 3.06
C THR A 138 11.51 -4.91 3.38
N PRO A 139 11.54 -4.00 2.40
CA PRO A 139 11.13 -2.60 2.60
C PRO A 139 9.63 -2.46 2.79
N MET A 140 9.19 -1.36 3.43
CA MET A 140 7.78 -1.10 3.74
C MET A 140 6.93 -0.90 2.48
N PHE A 141 7.33 0.02 1.60
CA PHE A 141 6.55 0.44 0.43
C PHE A 141 7.35 0.49 -0.87
N ILE A 142 8.63 0.88 -0.83
CA ILE A 142 9.43 1.10 -2.02
C ILE A 142 10.37 -0.09 -2.21
N PRO A 143 10.22 -0.87 -3.30
CA PRO A 143 11.09 -2.00 -3.56
C PRO A 143 12.56 -1.58 -3.60
N ARG A 144 13.42 -2.30 -2.88
CA ARG A 144 14.86 -2.14 -3.03
C ARG A 144 15.30 -2.97 -4.24
N ARG A 145 16.15 -2.41 -5.09
CA ARG A 145 16.89 -3.24 -6.06
C ARG A 145 17.69 -4.25 -5.25
N LYS A 146 17.51 -5.54 -5.52
CA LYS A 146 18.44 -6.56 -5.04
C LYS A 146 19.81 -6.16 -5.61
N SER A 147 20.73 -5.75 -4.73
CA SER A 147 22.15 -5.71 -5.12
C SER A 147 22.49 -7.12 -5.58
N ALA A 148 23.02 -7.26 -6.78
CA ALA A 148 23.54 -8.55 -7.23
C ALA A 148 24.52 -9.02 -6.14
N GLU A 149 24.25 -10.16 -5.52
CA GLU A 149 25.23 -10.82 -4.68
C GLU A 149 26.49 -10.98 -5.54
N PRO A 150 27.69 -10.64 -5.03
CA PRO A 150 28.90 -10.94 -5.75
C PRO A 150 28.89 -12.45 -6.03
N SER A 151 28.94 -12.83 -7.29
CA SER A 151 29.01 -14.24 -7.68
C SER A 151 30.22 -14.86 -6.98
N GLU A 152 29.99 -15.91 -6.20
CA GLU A 152 31.03 -16.72 -5.53
C GLU A 152 32.09 -17.31 -6.49
N SER A 153 32.02 -16.99 -7.78
CA SER A 153 32.92 -17.49 -8.80
C SER A 153 34.31 -16.80 -8.83
N THR A 154 34.57 -15.80 -7.96
CA THR A 154 35.83 -15.06 -8.00
C THR A 154 36.83 -15.49 -6.91
N LEU A 155 36.47 -16.42 -6.01
CA LEU A 155 37.38 -16.84 -4.92
C LEU A 155 38.05 -18.20 -5.13
N SER A 156 37.92 -18.81 -6.32
CA SER A 156 38.40 -20.19 -6.52
C SER A 156 39.70 -20.33 -7.35
N ASN A 157 40.32 -19.27 -7.85
CA ASN A 157 41.49 -19.42 -8.76
C ASN A 157 42.85 -18.93 -8.24
N ASP A 158 42.92 -18.31 -7.05
CA ASP A 158 44.18 -17.78 -6.56
C ASP A 158 44.87 -18.63 -5.45
N GLU A 159 44.25 -19.73 -5.02
CA GLU A 159 44.85 -20.60 -3.96
C GLU A 159 45.49 -21.92 -4.48
N ILE A 160 45.55 -22.14 -5.77
CA ILE A 160 46.13 -23.40 -6.32
C ILE A 160 47.56 -23.22 -6.89
N LEU A 161 48.15 -22.02 -6.86
CA LEU A 161 49.51 -21.77 -7.35
C LEU A 161 50.36 -20.99 -6.31
N GLY A 162 50.43 -21.52 -5.09
CA GLY A 162 51.36 -21.05 -4.08
C GLY A 162 51.99 -22.23 -3.35
#